data_d0dc12d291f4b543ce5d804f53d8c891
#
_entry.id   d0dc12d291f4b543ce5d804f53d8c891
#
_cell.length_a   1.000
_cell.length_b   1.000
_cell.length_c   1.000
_cell.angle_alpha   90.00
_cell.angle_beta   90.00
_cell.angle_gamma   90.00
#
_symmetry.space_group_name_H-M   'P 1'
#
loop_
_entity.id
_entity.type
_entity.pdbx_description
1 polymer ?
#
loop_
_entity_poly.entity_id
_entity_poly.type
_entity_poly.pdbx_seq_one_letter_code
_entity_poly.pdbx_strand_id
1 'polypeptide(L)'
;MKIQDFCDMNKFEQIMSNWAKSTGLATVAVGSDGKYISDCYNFTEFCIDLTRGCPEGKKRCEKCDREGHGVYPCHAGLVDFGIPITLDDGTVLGSIIGGQVLPEHPDENKFRATARELGIDEDKYIAALQKVNVKTSEEIHASADLLGDVINMFVRASYTSYQNSHILSELKTGISNAAEQLQTANDKVKQIDELLDEYEKERREDILSGIRILSGEIIEEL
;
A
#
# COMPACT_ATOMS: atom_id res chain seq x y z
N MET A 1 -7.73 4.84 2.45
CA MET A 1 -6.55 4.47 1.65
C MET A 1 -6.59 2.98 1.39
N LYS A 2 -6.32 2.55 0.18
CA LYS A 2 -6.29 1.14 -0.24
C LYS A 2 -4.88 0.76 -0.68
N ILE A 3 -4.57 -0.54 -0.67
CA ILE A 3 -3.25 -1.04 -1.12
C ILE A 3 -2.95 -0.59 -2.55
N GLN A 4 -3.97 -0.58 -3.42
CA GLN A 4 -3.86 -0.17 -4.82
C GLN A 4 -3.47 1.30 -5.03
N ASP A 5 -3.60 2.14 -3.99
CA ASP A 5 -3.27 3.56 -4.08
C ASP A 5 -1.76 3.81 -4.08
N PHE A 6 -0.95 2.83 -3.60
CA PHE A 6 0.48 3.01 -3.39
C PHE A 6 1.37 1.79 -3.73
N CYS A 7 0.79 0.59 -3.89
CA CYS A 7 1.52 -0.61 -4.27
C CYS A 7 1.53 -0.84 -5.78
N ASP A 8 2.63 -1.38 -6.29
CA ASP A 8 2.66 -2.03 -7.61
C ASP A 8 1.88 -3.35 -7.53
N MET A 9 0.62 -3.31 -7.99
CA MET A 9 -0.26 -4.48 -7.95
C MET A 9 0.20 -5.61 -8.86
N ASN A 10 0.90 -5.33 -9.95
CA ASN A 10 1.47 -6.38 -10.80
C ASN A 10 2.53 -7.17 -10.03
N LYS A 11 3.37 -6.48 -9.27
CA LYS A 11 4.39 -7.11 -8.44
C LYS A 11 3.78 -7.87 -7.26
N PHE A 12 2.77 -7.28 -6.63
CA PHE A 12 2.00 -7.92 -5.54
C PHE A 12 1.42 -9.25 -6.01
N GLU A 13 0.72 -9.26 -7.13
CA GLU A 13 0.11 -10.46 -7.71
C GLU A 13 1.15 -11.48 -8.17
N GLN A 14 2.28 -11.03 -8.72
CA GLN A 14 3.39 -11.91 -9.08
C GLN A 14 3.94 -12.67 -7.86
N ILE A 15 4.09 -11.99 -6.72
CA ILE A 15 4.53 -12.62 -5.46
C ILE A 15 3.54 -13.71 -5.06
N MET A 16 2.25 -13.39 -5.01
CA MET A 16 1.20 -14.34 -4.61
C MET A 16 1.11 -15.54 -5.57
N SER A 17 1.11 -15.28 -6.87
CA SER A 17 1.06 -16.32 -7.89
C SER A 17 2.27 -17.28 -7.82
N ASN A 18 3.48 -16.72 -7.68
CA ASN A 18 4.69 -17.53 -7.60
C ASN A 18 4.74 -18.33 -6.29
N TRP A 19 4.33 -17.72 -5.19
CA TRP A 19 4.23 -18.43 -3.92
C TRP A 19 3.22 -19.59 -4.00
N ALA A 20 2.02 -19.36 -4.54
CA ALA A 20 1.00 -20.39 -4.71
C ALA A 20 1.51 -21.55 -5.57
N LYS A 21 2.19 -21.26 -6.69
CA LYS A 21 2.80 -22.27 -7.56
C LYS A 21 3.89 -23.06 -6.87
N SER A 22 4.72 -22.42 -6.04
CA SER A 22 5.85 -23.06 -5.39
C SER A 22 5.44 -23.93 -4.20
N THR A 23 4.40 -23.54 -3.47
CA THR A 23 3.93 -24.24 -2.27
C THR A 23 2.81 -25.25 -2.57
N GLY A 24 2.06 -25.03 -3.64
CA GLY A 24 0.84 -25.77 -3.94
C GLY A 24 -0.36 -25.41 -3.09
N LEU A 25 -0.27 -24.35 -2.25
CA LEU A 25 -1.38 -23.83 -1.47
C LEU A 25 -2.16 -22.78 -2.29
N ALA A 26 -3.47 -22.69 -2.04
CA ALA A 26 -4.30 -21.64 -2.60
C ALA A 26 -4.08 -20.32 -1.88
N THR A 27 -4.26 -19.19 -2.59
CA THR A 27 -4.26 -17.87 -1.96
C THR A 27 -5.02 -16.83 -2.76
N VAL A 28 -5.58 -15.85 -2.05
CA VAL A 28 -6.23 -14.63 -2.57
C VAL A 28 -6.03 -13.49 -1.58
N ALA A 29 -5.90 -12.28 -2.05
CA ALA A 29 -5.92 -11.09 -1.19
C ALA A 29 -7.30 -10.43 -1.19
N VAL A 30 -7.74 -10.01 -0.01
CA VAL A 30 -9.04 -9.38 0.25
C VAL A 30 -8.80 -8.03 0.88
N GLY A 31 -9.43 -6.98 0.36
CA GLY A 31 -9.36 -5.64 0.94
C GLY A 31 -10.18 -5.51 2.23
N SER A 32 -10.02 -4.41 2.94
CA SER A 32 -10.79 -4.12 4.17
C SER A 32 -12.30 -4.01 3.93
N ASP A 33 -12.73 -3.85 2.68
CA ASP A 33 -14.14 -3.86 2.26
C ASP A 33 -14.66 -5.28 1.94
N GLY A 34 -13.87 -6.32 2.16
CA GLY A 34 -14.22 -7.72 1.91
C GLY A 34 -14.20 -8.13 0.43
N LYS A 35 -13.71 -7.26 -0.46
CA LYS A 35 -13.60 -7.55 -1.89
C LYS A 35 -12.22 -8.08 -2.24
N TYR A 36 -12.18 -8.96 -3.22
CA TYR A 36 -10.92 -9.44 -3.77
C TYR A 36 -10.14 -8.29 -4.40
N ILE A 37 -8.86 -8.20 -4.06
CA ILE A 37 -7.90 -7.22 -4.60
C ILE A 37 -6.80 -7.89 -5.40
N SER A 38 -6.81 -9.23 -5.50
CA SER A 38 -5.98 -10.05 -6.37
C SER A 38 -6.80 -11.11 -7.07
N ASP A 39 -6.21 -11.78 -8.05
CA ASP A 39 -6.73 -13.04 -8.58
C ASP A 39 -6.66 -14.16 -7.54
N CYS A 40 -7.45 -15.21 -7.76
CA CYS A 40 -7.41 -16.44 -6.98
C CYS A 40 -6.35 -17.39 -7.57
N TYR A 41 -5.35 -17.77 -6.77
CA TYR A 41 -4.27 -18.66 -7.20
C TYR A 41 -4.41 -20.04 -6.58
N ASN A 42 -4.24 -21.10 -7.38
CA ASN A 42 -4.33 -22.51 -6.99
C ASN A 42 -5.63 -22.93 -6.27
N PHE A 43 -6.72 -22.21 -6.49
CA PHE A 43 -8.00 -22.61 -5.91
C PHE A 43 -8.44 -23.96 -6.49
N THR A 44 -8.87 -24.85 -5.61
CA THR A 44 -9.25 -26.22 -5.97
C THR A 44 -10.69 -26.31 -6.47
N GLU A 45 -10.97 -27.23 -7.41
CA GLU A 45 -12.32 -27.59 -7.81
C GLU A 45 -13.22 -27.96 -6.62
N PHE A 46 -12.64 -28.66 -5.62
CA PHE A 46 -13.29 -29.00 -4.37
C PHE A 46 -13.87 -27.78 -3.65
N CYS A 47 -13.11 -26.68 -3.60
CA CYS A 47 -13.55 -25.45 -2.92
C CYS A 47 -14.42 -24.58 -3.80
N ILE A 48 -13.97 -24.22 -5.02
CA ILE A 48 -14.65 -23.22 -5.85
C ILE A 48 -15.92 -23.76 -6.47
N ASP A 49 -15.82 -24.91 -7.16
CA ASP A 49 -16.92 -25.39 -7.98
C ASP A 49 -17.94 -26.20 -7.17
N LEU A 50 -17.49 -26.92 -6.16
CA LEU A 50 -18.35 -27.80 -5.38
C LEU A 50 -18.77 -27.16 -4.06
N THR A 51 -17.85 -26.89 -3.12
CA THR A 51 -18.21 -26.39 -1.80
C THR A 51 -18.82 -24.98 -1.87
N ARG A 52 -18.17 -24.03 -2.53
CA ARG A 52 -18.70 -22.67 -2.77
C ARG A 52 -19.75 -22.62 -3.87
N GLY A 53 -19.85 -23.65 -4.71
CA GLY A 53 -20.86 -23.77 -5.74
C GLY A 53 -22.28 -23.94 -5.21
N CYS A 54 -22.45 -24.39 -3.96
CA CYS A 54 -23.76 -24.47 -3.31
C CYS A 54 -23.98 -23.32 -2.32
N PRO A 55 -25.25 -22.84 -2.14
CA PRO A 55 -25.54 -21.67 -1.30
C PRO A 55 -25.11 -21.83 0.17
N GLU A 56 -25.37 -23.01 0.77
CA GLU A 56 -24.99 -23.26 2.15
C GLU A 56 -23.47 -23.38 2.33
N GLY A 57 -22.78 -24.06 1.43
CA GLY A 57 -21.32 -24.16 1.43
C GLY A 57 -20.68 -22.78 1.29
N LYS A 58 -21.16 -21.97 0.36
CA LYS A 58 -20.70 -20.58 0.18
C LYS A 58 -20.81 -19.77 1.47
N LYS A 59 -21.98 -19.83 2.12
CA LYS A 59 -22.23 -19.11 3.39
C LYS A 59 -21.26 -19.55 4.51
N ARG A 60 -21.00 -20.87 4.60
CA ARG A 60 -20.05 -21.40 5.60
C ARG A 60 -18.62 -21.00 5.27
N CYS A 61 -18.20 -21.01 3.99
CA CYS A 61 -16.89 -20.53 3.55
C CYS A 61 -16.70 -19.05 3.90
N GLU A 62 -17.66 -18.18 3.55
CA GLU A 62 -17.60 -16.75 3.86
C GLU A 62 -17.52 -16.47 5.36
N LYS A 63 -18.12 -17.32 6.19
CA LYS A 63 -17.98 -17.26 7.64
C LYS A 63 -16.56 -17.64 8.07
N CYS A 64 -16.01 -18.73 7.58
CA CYS A 64 -14.64 -19.15 7.87
C CYS A 64 -13.63 -18.08 7.46
N ASP A 65 -13.76 -17.50 6.25
CA ASP A 65 -12.87 -16.46 5.74
C ASP A 65 -12.87 -15.19 6.62
N ARG A 66 -14.04 -14.87 7.20
CA ARG A 66 -14.19 -13.68 8.06
C ARG A 66 -13.68 -13.90 9.48
N GLU A 67 -13.87 -15.10 10.02
CA GLU A 67 -13.56 -15.44 11.43
C GLU A 67 -12.20 -16.10 11.58
N GLY A 68 -11.61 -16.64 10.51
CA GLY A 68 -10.35 -17.36 10.51
C GLY A 68 -9.13 -16.43 10.68
N HIS A 69 -8.28 -16.75 11.64
CA HIS A 69 -7.03 -16.05 11.91
C HIS A 69 -5.88 -17.04 12.08
N GLY A 70 -4.72 -16.73 11.50
CA GLY A 70 -3.61 -17.68 11.47
C GLY A 70 -3.98 -18.90 10.64
N VAL A 71 -3.47 -20.07 10.98
CA VAL A 71 -3.82 -21.35 10.35
C VAL A 71 -4.97 -22.01 11.11
N TYR A 72 -6.03 -22.39 10.40
CA TYR A 72 -7.25 -22.94 11.00
C TYR A 72 -7.91 -24.03 10.14
N PRO A 73 -8.62 -25.01 10.75
CA PRO A 73 -9.45 -25.94 10.00
C PRO A 73 -10.72 -25.24 9.47
N CYS A 74 -11.02 -25.39 8.19
CA CYS A 74 -12.26 -24.86 7.62
C CYS A 74 -13.44 -25.85 7.81
N HIS A 75 -14.67 -25.33 7.59
CA HIS A 75 -15.89 -26.12 7.77
C HIS A 75 -15.98 -27.36 6.85
N ALA A 76 -15.28 -27.34 5.72
CA ALA A 76 -15.27 -28.44 4.76
C ALA A 76 -14.20 -29.51 5.07
N GLY A 77 -13.43 -29.33 6.15
CA GLY A 77 -12.42 -30.30 6.60
C GLY A 77 -11.03 -30.10 5.98
N LEU A 78 -10.81 -29.01 5.26
CA LEU A 78 -9.48 -28.59 4.82
C LEU A 78 -8.83 -27.67 5.85
N VAL A 79 -7.56 -27.35 5.64
CA VAL A 79 -6.84 -26.33 6.42
C VAL A 79 -6.67 -25.10 5.57
N ASP A 80 -7.07 -23.96 6.14
CA ASP A 80 -6.94 -22.63 5.58
C ASP A 80 -6.11 -21.74 6.50
N PHE A 81 -5.75 -20.56 6.00
CA PHE A 81 -5.11 -19.50 6.79
C PHE A 81 -5.70 -18.14 6.46
N GLY A 82 -5.66 -17.24 7.45
CA GLY A 82 -6.01 -15.83 7.30
C GLY A 82 -4.92 -14.96 7.94
N ILE A 83 -4.26 -14.11 7.14
CA ILE A 83 -3.14 -13.28 7.57
C ILE A 83 -3.49 -11.82 7.29
N PRO A 84 -3.50 -10.94 8.30
CA PRO A 84 -3.76 -9.52 8.07
C PRO A 84 -2.61 -8.85 7.31
N ILE A 85 -2.96 -7.93 6.41
CA ILE A 85 -2.03 -7.02 5.75
C ILE A 85 -2.04 -5.71 6.54
N THR A 86 -0.92 -5.38 7.20
CA THR A 86 -0.84 -4.27 8.16
C THR A 86 0.28 -3.31 7.83
N LEU A 87 0.05 -2.02 8.11
CA LEU A 87 1.10 -1.00 8.17
C LEU A 87 1.81 -1.03 9.54
N ASP A 88 2.90 -0.28 9.67
CA ASP A 88 3.70 -0.23 10.90
C ASP A 88 2.96 0.43 12.08
N ASP A 89 1.96 1.26 11.81
CA ASP A 89 1.08 1.86 12.82
C ASP A 89 -0.07 0.94 13.27
N GLY A 90 -0.11 -0.30 12.76
CA GLY A 90 -1.15 -1.29 13.04
C GLY A 90 -2.41 -1.16 12.19
N THR A 91 -2.47 -0.22 11.25
CA THR A 91 -3.61 -0.09 10.34
C THR A 91 -3.75 -1.34 9.48
N VAL A 92 -4.92 -1.99 9.54
CA VAL A 92 -5.24 -3.17 8.70
C VAL A 92 -5.80 -2.71 7.37
N LEU A 93 -5.15 -3.08 6.28
CA LEU A 93 -5.51 -2.73 4.90
C LEU A 93 -6.34 -3.83 4.21
N GLY A 94 -6.27 -5.04 4.72
CA GLY A 94 -6.91 -6.22 4.17
C GLY A 94 -6.35 -7.49 4.77
N SER A 95 -6.55 -8.61 4.11
CA SER A 95 -6.06 -9.92 4.53
C SER A 95 -5.67 -10.78 3.35
N ILE A 96 -4.72 -11.66 3.55
CA ILE A 96 -4.46 -12.80 2.66
C ILE A 96 -5.22 -13.98 3.23
N ILE A 97 -6.00 -14.64 2.40
CA ILE A 97 -6.73 -15.86 2.75
C ILE A 97 -6.23 -16.95 1.81
N GLY A 98 -6.08 -18.17 2.31
CA GLY A 98 -5.62 -19.26 1.48
C GLY A 98 -5.57 -20.58 2.25
N GLY A 99 -4.81 -21.53 1.70
CA GLY A 99 -4.68 -22.89 2.21
C GLY A 99 -5.27 -23.90 1.23
N GLN A 100 -6.48 -24.37 1.48
CA GLN A 100 -7.20 -25.38 0.71
C GLN A 100 -6.40 -26.68 0.55
N VAL A 101 -5.76 -27.11 1.64
CA VAL A 101 -4.94 -28.33 1.69
C VAL A 101 -5.41 -29.27 2.79
N LEU A 102 -5.00 -30.53 2.71
CA LEU A 102 -5.25 -31.53 3.73
C LEU A 102 -4.01 -31.67 4.63
N PRO A 103 -4.16 -31.70 5.97
CA PRO A 103 -3.03 -31.91 6.88
C PRO A 103 -2.54 -33.37 6.91
N GLU A 104 -3.39 -34.30 6.46
CA GLU A 104 -3.16 -35.73 6.37
C GLU A 104 -4.08 -36.36 5.32
N HIS A 105 -3.92 -37.64 5.05
CA HIS A 105 -4.82 -38.35 4.14
C HIS A 105 -6.27 -38.33 4.70
N PRO A 106 -7.27 -37.96 3.88
CA PRO A 106 -8.62 -37.72 4.35
C PRO A 106 -9.37 -39.03 4.70
N ASP A 107 -10.18 -38.97 5.77
CA ASP A 107 -11.22 -39.96 6.00
C ASP A 107 -12.41 -39.67 5.07
N GLU A 108 -12.50 -40.38 3.95
CA GLU A 108 -13.53 -40.14 2.95
C GLU A 108 -14.97 -40.19 3.49
N ASN A 109 -15.23 -40.96 4.56
CA ASN A 109 -16.57 -41.03 5.14
C ASN A 109 -17.03 -39.70 5.73
N LYS A 110 -16.11 -38.94 6.33
CA LYS A 110 -16.40 -37.59 6.86
C LYS A 110 -16.74 -36.64 5.72
N PHE A 111 -15.99 -36.68 4.63
CA PHE A 111 -16.23 -35.83 3.46
C PHE A 111 -17.52 -36.21 2.71
N ARG A 112 -17.87 -37.50 2.62
CA ARG A 112 -19.16 -37.94 2.11
C ARG A 112 -20.31 -37.42 2.96
N ALA A 113 -20.17 -37.42 4.29
CA ALA A 113 -21.17 -36.83 5.19
C ALA A 113 -21.35 -35.31 4.91
N THR A 114 -20.25 -34.58 4.76
CA THR A 114 -20.28 -33.14 4.39
C THR A 114 -20.95 -32.93 3.03
N ALA A 115 -20.67 -33.77 2.02
CA ALA A 115 -21.30 -33.68 0.72
C ALA A 115 -22.83 -33.83 0.81
N ARG A 116 -23.32 -34.82 1.61
CA ARG A 116 -24.75 -35.00 1.86
C ARG A 116 -25.40 -33.80 2.54
N GLU A 117 -24.75 -33.23 3.55
CA GLU A 117 -25.23 -32.03 4.24
C GLU A 117 -25.36 -30.83 3.28
N LEU A 118 -24.44 -30.70 2.35
CA LEU A 118 -24.39 -29.61 1.38
C LEU A 118 -25.25 -29.86 0.13
N GLY A 119 -25.80 -31.08 -0.04
CA GLY A 119 -26.54 -31.48 -1.21
C GLY A 119 -25.67 -31.63 -2.48
N ILE A 120 -24.40 -31.97 -2.29
CA ILE A 120 -23.43 -32.21 -3.37
C ILE A 120 -23.35 -33.70 -3.65
N ASP A 121 -23.13 -34.04 -4.92
CA ASP A 121 -22.89 -35.44 -5.33
C ASP A 121 -21.63 -35.98 -4.65
N GLU A 122 -21.77 -37.06 -3.86
CA GLU A 122 -20.70 -37.60 -3.02
C GLU A 122 -19.50 -38.05 -3.86
N ASP A 123 -19.73 -38.73 -5.01
CA ASP A 123 -18.63 -39.28 -5.82
C ASP A 123 -17.84 -38.16 -6.51
N LYS A 124 -18.52 -37.11 -6.98
CA LYS A 124 -17.85 -35.91 -7.51
C LYS A 124 -17.04 -35.20 -6.43
N TYR A 125 -17.62 -35.08 -5.22
CA TYR A 125 -16.95 -34.43 -4.09
C TYR A 125 -15.67 -35.16 -3.68
N ILE A 126 -15.72 -36.49 -3.60
CA ILE A 126 -14.54 -37.32 -3.30
C ILE A 126 -13.52 -37.29 -4.44
N ALA A 127 -13.97 -37.35 -5.71
CA ALA A 127 -13.05 -37.23 -6.84
C ALA A 127 -12.29 -35.89 -6.88
N ALA A 128 -12.95 -34.81 -6.48
CA ALA A 128 -12.30 -33.50 -6.34
C ALA A 128 -11.39 -33.45 -5.10
N LEU A 129 -11.79 -34.03 -3.97
CA LEU A 129 -10.98 -34.14 -2.76
C LEU A 129 -9.65 -34.84 -3.00
N GLN A 130 -9.64 -35.92 -3.81
CA GLN A 130 -8.42 -36.67 -4.15
C GLN A 130 -7.38 -35.86 -4.94
N LYS A 131 -7.78 -34.68 -5.50
CA LYS A 131 -6.89 -33.74 -6.18
C LYS A 131 -6.33 -32.67 -5.24
N VAL A 132 -6.83 -32.61 -4.01
CA VAL A 132 -6.36 -31.62 -3.00
C VAL A 132 -5.01 -32.08 -2.48
N ASN A 133 -4.06 -31.14 -2.42
CA ASN A 133 -2.72 -31.41 -1.90
C ASN A 133 -2.74 -31.77 -0.42
N VAL A 134 -1.92 -32.75 -0.05
CA VAL A 134 -1.64 -33.10 1.34
C VAL A 134 -0.34 -32.41 1.76
N LYS A 135 -0.35 -31.67 2.84
CA LYS A 135 0.79 -30.94 3.40
C LYS A 135 0.85 -31.14 4.91
N THR A 136 2.03 -31.32 5.44
CA THR A 136 2.21 -31.39 6.90
C THR A 136 1.82 -30.07 7.56
N SER A 137 1.43 -30.12 8.84
CA SER A 137 1.12 -28.91 9.61
C SER A 137 2.29 -27.92 9.62
N GLU A 138 3.53 -28.41 9.69
CA GLU A 138 4.75 -27.58 9.65
C GLU A 138 4.89 -26.86 8.30
N GLU A 139 4.70 -27.56 7.18
CA GLU A 139 4.74 -26.94 5.84
C GLU A 139 3.66 -25.88 5.67
N ILE A 140 2.45 -26.13 6.19
CA ILE A 140 1.33 -25.19 6.09
C ILE A 140 1.67 -23.89 6.87
N HIS A 141 2.09 -24.01 8.14
CA HIS A 141 2.45 -22.86 8.96
C HIS A 141 3.63 -22.08 8.35
N ALA A 142 4.72 -22.75 8.01
CA ALA A 142 5.89 -22.10 7.41
C ALA A 142 5.56 -21.39 6.09
N SER A 143 4.69 -22.00 5.28
CA SER A 143 4.26 -21.38 4.02
C SER A 143 3.40 -20.15 4.26
N ALA A 144 2.44 -20.22 5.20
CA ALA A 144 1.56 -19.10 5.56
C ALA A 144 2.37 -17.93 6.13
N ASP A 145 3.26 -18.20 7.09
CA ASP A 145 4.12 -17.20 7.73
C ASP A 145 5.01 -16.51 6.69
N LEU A 146 5.65 -17.30 5.81
CA LEU A 146 6.49 -16.73 4.73
C LEU A 146 5.71 -15.80 3.82
N LEU A 147 4.50 -16.17 3.40
CA LEU A 147 3.68 -15.29 2.56
C LEU A 147 3.31 -14.01 3.30
N GLY A 148 2.91 -14.15 4.56
CA GLY A 148 2.56 -13.02 5.43
C GLY A 148 3.72 -12.04 5.58
N ASP A 149 4.90 -12.54 5.89
CA ASP A 149 6.11 -11.73 6.05
C ASP A 149 6.48 -11.00 4.76
N VAL A 150 6.52 -11.72 3.62
CA VAL A 150 6.89 -11.12 2.33
C VAL A 150 5.90 -10.06 1.89
N ILE A 151 4.60 -10.33 1.99
CA ILE A 151 3.55 -9.37 1.58
C ILE A 151 3.53 -8.16 2.52
N ASN A 152 3.61 -8.36 3.84
CA ASN A 152 3.64 -7.25 4.78
C ASN A 152 4.89 -6.38 4.58
N MET A 153 6.06 -6.99 4.38
CA MET A 153 7.29 -6.26 4.06
C MET A 153 7.15 -5.46 2.76
N PHE A 154 6.61 -6.06 1.70
CA PHE A 154 6.41 -5.39 0.42
C PHE A 154 5.43 -4.21 0.53
N VAL A 155 4.30 -4.41 1.21
CA VAL A 155 3.26 -3.38 1.40
C VAL A 155 3.79 -2.20 2.23
N ARG A 156 4.50 -2.46 3.33
CA ARG A 156 5.11 -1.43 4.19
C ARG A 156 6.19 -0.64 3.46
N ALA A 157 7.07 -1.32 2.73
CA ALA A 157 8.09 -0.66 1.92
C ALA A 157 7.47 0.23 0.83
N SER A 158 6.42 -0.26 0.16
CA SER A 158 5.69 0.51 -0.85
C SER A 158 5.02 1.74 -0.25
N TYR A 159 4.42 1.60 0.92
CA TYR A 159 3.78 2.70 1.65
C TYR A 159 4.80 3.77 2.09
N THR A 160 5.93 3.36 2.64
CA THR A 160 7.03 4.28 3.01
C THR A 160 7.55 5.04 1.78
N SER A 161 7.72 4.36 0.65
CA SER A 161 8.13 5.00 -0.60
C SER A 161 7.11 6.04 -1.09
N TYR A 162 5.82 5.70 -1.01
CA TYR A 162 4.72 6.62 -1.34
C TYR A 162 4.74 7.87 -0.45
N GLN A 163 4.86 7.71 0.88
CA GLN A 163 4.94 8.83 1.82
C GLN A 163 6.16 9.72 1.54
N ASN A 164 7.33 9.13 1.33
CA ASN A 164 8.56 9.87 1.02
C ASN A 164 8.43 10.67 -0.29
N SER A 165 7.80 10.11 -1.32
CA SER A 165 7.55 10.80 -2.58
C SER A 165 6.64 12.01 -2.40
N HIS A 166 5.62 11.90 -1.55
CA HIS A 166 4.71 13.00 -1.23
C HIS A 166 5.43 14.14 -0.49
N ILE A 167 6.19 13.80 0.56
CA ILE A 167 7.00 14.75 1.33
C ILE A 167 8.02 15.48 0.43
N LEU A 168 8.70 14.75 -0.44
CA LEU A 168 9.66 15.34 -1.39
C LEU A 168 8.99 16.32 -2.35
N SER A 169 7.78 16.02 -2.81
CA SER A 169 7.00 16.92 -3.66
C SER A 169 6.61 18.21 -2.95
N GLU A 170 6.16 18.11 -1.69
CA GLU A 170 5.82 19.28 -0.87
C GLU A 170 7.05 20.16 -0.58
N LEU A 171 8.18 19.53 -0.21
CA LEU A 171 9.43 20.23 0.02
C LEU A 171 9.91 20.95 -1.23
N LYS A 172 9.84 20.32 -2.41
CA LYS A 172 10.22 20.94 -3.68
C LYS A 172 9.38 22.17 -3.97
N THR A 173 8.07 22.11 -3.74
CA THR A 173 7.17 23.25 -3.89
C THR A 173 7.51 24.37 -2.91
N GLY A 174 7.75 24.04 -1.64
CA GLY A 174 8.17 25.00 -0.62
C GLY A 174 9.48 25.70 -0.95
N ILE A 175 10.48 24.98 -1.42
CA ILE A 175 11.77 25.53 -1.85
C ILE A 175 11.59 26.47 -3.04
N SER A 176 10.76 26.08 -4.04
CA SER A 176 10.48 26.94 -5.19
C SER A 176 9.85 28.25 -4.79
N ASN A 177 8.86 28.23 -3.90
CA ASN A 177 8.19 29.44 -3.41
C ASN A 177 9.15 30.33 -2.60
N ALA A 178 10.01 29.75 -1.78
CA ALA A 178 11.02 30.49 -1.00
C ALA A 178 12.06 31.15 -1.93
N ALA A 179 12.48 30.48 -2.98
CA ALA A 179 13.40 31.03 -3.98
C ALA A 179 12.80 32.24 -4.71
N GLU A 180 11.53 32.18 -5.08
CA GLU A 180 10.80 33.28 -5.74
C GLU A 180 10.64 34.49 -4.81
N GLN A 181 10.35 34.26 -3.52
CA GLN A 181 10.30 35.33 -2.52
C GLN A 181 11.66 35.99 -2.30
N LEU A 182 12.73 35.19 -2.28
CA LEU A 182 14.10 35.70 -2.14
C LEU A 182 14.50 36.56 -3.34
N GLN A 183 14.17 36.12 -4.56
CA GLN A 183 14.40 36.90 -5.77
C GLN A 183 13.68 38.26 -5.70
N THR A 184 12.40 38.25 -5.32
CA THR A 184 11.61 39.48 -5.17
C THR A 184 12.20 40.44 -4.10
N ALA A 185 12.70 39.90 -2.99
CA ALA A 185 13.36 40.71 -1.96
C ALA A 185 14.67 41.31 -2.48
N ASN A 186 15.46 40.54 -3.22
CA ASN A 186 16.72 41.00 -3.82
C ASN A 186 16.50 42.13 -4.84
N ASP A 187 15.46 42.01 -5.67
CA ASP A 187 15.09 43.05 -6.62
C ASP A 187 14.67 44.34 -5.93
N LYS A 188 13.97 44.26 -4.77
CA LYS A 188 13.63 45.42 -3.96
C LYS A 188 14.88 46.08 -3.32
N VAL A 189 15.82 45.29 -2.83
CA VAL A 189 17.10 45.81 -2.31
C VAL A 189 17.83 46.58 -3.40
N LYS A 190 17.91 46.07 -4.60
CA LYS A 190 18.53 46.72 -5.71
C LYS A 190 17.86 48.05 -6.10
N GLN A 191 16.53 48.13 -6.04
CA GLN A 191 15.77 49.35 -6.24
C GLN A 191 16.09 50.40 -5.14
N ILE A 192 16.26 49.97 -3.89
CA ILE A 192 16.62 50.84 -2.78
C ILE A 192 18.04 51.42 -2.99
N ASP A 193 18.99 50.57 -3.41
CA ASP A 193 20.35 51.01 -3.69
C ASP A 193 20.37 52.07 -4.82
N GLU A 194 19.61 51.86 -5.87
CA GLU A 194 19.48 52.84 -6.99
C GLU A 194 18.89 54.19 -6.50
N LEU A 195 17.88 54.16 -5.64
CA LEU A 195 17.28 55.36 -5.05
C LEU A 195 18.23 56.10 -4.09
N LEU A 196 19.05 55.35 -3.34
CA LEU A 196 20.07 55.94 -2.46
C LEU A 196 21.15 56.67 -3.24
N ASP A 197 21.61 56.06 -4.35
CA ASP A 197 22.61 56.68 -5.25
C ASP A 197 22.06 57.99 -5.89
N GLU A 198 20.79 58.01 -6.32
CA GLU A 198 20.15 59.24 -6.83
C GLU A 198 20.04 60.30 -5.74
N TYR A 199 19.61 59.97 -4.51
CA TYR A 199 19.50 60.90 -3.41
C TYR A 199 20.86 61.47 -2.98
N GLU A 200 21.92 60.68 -2.96
CA GLU A 200 23.27 61.15 -2.65
C GLU A 200 23.78 62.12 -3.72
N LYS A 201 23.47 61.86 -4.99
CA LYS A 201 23.81 62.72 -6.10
C LYS A 201 23.12 64.09 -6.01
N GLU A 202 21.80 64.10 -5.80
CA GLU A 202 21.00 65.34 -5.63
C GLU A 202 21.52 66.16 -4.43
N ARG A 203 21.73 65.51 -3.27
CA ARG A 203 22.26 66.14 -2.09
C ARG A 203 23.64 66.76 -2.31
N ARG A 204 24.51 66.12 -3.11
CA ARG A 204 25.84 66.65 -3.45
C ARG A 204 25.74 67.88 -4.36
N GLU A 205 24.81 67.86 -5.33
CA GLU A 205 24.53 68.96 -6.21
C GLU A 205 23.98 70.20 -5.44
N ASP A 206 23.06 69.98 -4.48
CA ASP A 206 22.50 71.04 -3.64
C ASP A 206 23.57 71.68 -2.76
N ILE A 207 24.45 70.88 -2.14
CA ILE A 207 25.57 71.39 -1.36
C ILE A 207 26.52 72.22 -2.22
N LEU A 208 26.88 71.77 -3.41
CA LEU A 208 27.74 72.50 -4.31
C LEU A 208 27.10 73.80 -4.82
N SER A 209 25.79 73.78 -5.06
CA SER A 209 25.04 74.99 -5.42
C SER A 209 25.03 76.02 -4.30
N GLY A 210 24.77 75.58 -3.05
CA GLY A 210 24.81 76.43 -1.84
C GLY A 210 26.21 77.04 -1.66
N ILE A 211 27.29 76.30 -1.82
CA ILE A 211 28.66 76.79 -1.72
C ILE A 211 28.94 77.87 -2.82
N ARG A 212 28.47 77.69 -4.04
CA ARG A 212 28.64 78.66 -5.12
C ARG A 212 27.93 79.97 -4.84
N ILE A 213 26.71 79.93 -4.30
CA ILE A 213 25.92 81.12 -3.93
C ILE A 213 26.66 81.89 -2.81
N LEU A 214 27.03 81.22 -1.75
CA LEU A 214 27.74 81.84 -0.63
C LEU A 214 29.11 82.43 -1.03
N SER A 215 29.85 81.76 -1.93
CA SER A 215 31.13 82.28 -2.40
C SER A 215 30.96 83.45 -3.36
N GLY A 216 29.85 83.53 -4.10
CA GLY A 216 29.50 84.72 -4.93
C GLY A 216 29.18 85.95 -4.03
N GLU A 217 28.37 85.79 -3.01
CA GLU A 217 28.05 86.85 -2.07
C GLU A 217 29.29 87.41 -1.39
N ILE A 218 30.23 86.53 -0.98
CA ILE A 218 31.50 87.00 -0.38
C ILE A 218 32.37 87.85 -1.33
N ILE A 219 32.30 87.52 -2.62
CA ILE A 219 33.10 88.28 -3.64
C ILE A 219 32.44 89.62 -3.97
N GLU A 220 31.12 89.79 -3.82
CA GLU A 220 30.43 91.05 -4.03
C GLU A 220 30.57 92.05 -2.84
N GLU A 221 30.89 91.51 -1.62
CA GLU A 221 31.13 92.33 -0.42
C GLU A 221 32.59 92.79 -0.28
N LEU A 222 33.51 92.34 -1.10
CA LEU A 222 34.93 92.70 -1.14
C LEU A 222 35.22 93.74 -2.27
#